data_424435ab1a9c4ce06417d5a41d66e459
#
_entry.id   424435ab1a9c4ce06417d5a41d66e459
#
_cell.length_a   1.000
_cell.length_b   1.000
_cell.length_c   1.000
_cell.angle_alpha   90.00
_cell.angle_beta   90.00
_cell.angle_gamma   90.00
#
_symmetry.space_group_name_H-M   'P 1'
#
loop_
_entity.id
_entity.type
_entity.pdbx_description
1 polymer ?
#
loop_
_entity_poly.entity_id
_entity_poly.type
_entity_poly.pdbx_seq_one_letter_code
_entity_poly.pdbx_strand_id
1 'polypeptide(L)'
;NYLADTNLAYKYAVTTDLISHLEAVYGQSLTEFFNDWVYNQGYPTYNITAQNWGTGQARFVVNQTQSDPSVTFFEMPLPVRVYGSNGNSYDLILENTANNQEFIVNVPFPITSLEFDPEKHIISANSTTALGNEAFDMDKQVTIYPNPVSDELNVQLPTDFSVNQVTIRNSLAQLVLKSKENKINTSLLSSGIYFVEIETNKGIFFKKVVIN
;
A
#
# COMPACT_ATOMS: atom_id res chain seq x y z
N ASN A 1 -25.75 28.98 8.95
CA ASN A 1 -26.00 29.03 8.12
C ASN A 1 -26.06 29.94 6.90
N TYR A 2 -25.49 29.49 5.82
CA TYR A 2 -25.43 30.20 4.54
C TYR A 2 -26.81 30.76 4.08
N LEU A 3 -27.85 29.93 4.05
CA LEU A 3 -29.19 30.34 3.65
C LEU A 3 -29.89 31.34 4.58
N ALA A 4 -29.42 31.48 5.80
CA ALA A 4 -29.96 32.38 6.78
C ALA A 4 -29.09 33.64 7.02
N ASP A 5 -28.04 33.82 6.23
CA ASP A 5 -27.20 35.03 6.30
C ASP A 5 -27.98 36.23 5.76
N THR A 6 -28.21 37.21 6.60
CA THR A 6 -28.97 38.43 6.28
C THR A 6 -28.28 39.31 5.23
N ASN A 7 -26.96 39.13 5.03
CA ASN A 7 -26.21 39.81 3.98
C ASN A 7 -26.43 39.19 2.61
N LEU A 8 -26.77 37.91 2.55
CA LEU A 8 -26.96 37.12 1.31
C LEU A 8 -28.43 36.79 1.03
N ALA A 9 -29.26 36.68 2.07
CA ALA A 9 -30.68 36.34 1.93
C ALA A 9 -31.40 37.30 0.99
N TYR A 10 -32.11 36.74 -0.02
CA TYR A 10 -32.82 37.47 -1.06
C TYR A 10 -31.94 38.40 -1.94
N LYS A 11 -30.63 38.14 -2.00
CA LYS A 11 -29.66 38.89 -2.82
C LYS A 11 -28.85 37.93 -3.71
N TYR A 12 -27.99 38.53 -4.53
CA TYR A 12 -27.02 37.74 -5.27
C TYR A 12 -25.93 37.22 -4.35
N ALA A 13 -25.55 35.95 -4.54
CA ALA A 13 -24.44 35.30 -3.88
C ALA A 13 -23.49 34.70 -4.92
N VAL A 14 -22.23 34.59 -4.57
CA VAL A 14 -21.19 33.97 -5.39
C VAL A 14 -20.59 32.76 -4.69
N THR A 15 -19.85 31.93 -5.41
CA THR A 15 -19.27 30.69 -4.85
C THR A 15 -18.36 30.97 -3.64
N THR A 16 -17.65 32.10 -3.63
CA THR A 16 -16.78 32.47 -2.49
C THR A 16 -17.57 32.74 -1.20
N ASP A 17 -18.82 33.20 -1.28
CA ASP A 17 -19.67 33.35 -0.10
C ASP A 17 -20.02 31.98 0.49
N LEU A 18 -20.34 31.00 -0.37
CA LEU A 18 -20.57 29.63 0.04
C LEU A 18 -19.32 29.01 0.67
N ILE A 19 -18.15 29.17 0.05
CA ILE A 19 -16.88 28.67 0.55
C ILE A 19 -16.64 29.21 1.97
N SER A 20 -16.76 30.53 2.18
CA SER A 20 -16.53 31.15 3.49
C SER A 20 -17.45 30.58 4.59
N HIS A 21 -18.71 30.30 4.27
CA HIS A 21 -19.65 29.70 5.21
C HIS A 21 -19.32 28.24 5.52
N LEU A 22 -18.85 27.48 4.53
CA LEU A 22 -18.45 26.08 4.71
C LEU A 22 -17.16 25.99 5.53
N GLU A 23 -16.15 26.79 5.21
CA GLU A 23 -14.87 26.86 5.95
C GLU A 23 -15.08 27.29 7.42
N ALA A 24 -16.00 28.22 7.67
CA ALA A 24 -16.35 28.63 9.03
C ALA A 24 -16.94 27.47 9.88
N VAL A 25 -17.56 26.48 9.26
CA VAL A 25 -18.10 25.29 9.94
C VAL A 25 -17.07 24.16 9.98
N TYR A 26 -16.36 23.95 8.89
CA TYR A 26 -15.37 22.87 8.74
C TYR A 26 -14.10 23.14 9.55
N GLY A 27 -13.75 24.42 9.73
CA GLY A 27 -12.58 24.85 10.49
C GLY A 27 -11.24 24.79 9.73
N GLN A 28 -11.28 24.45 8.44
CA GLN A 28 -10.11 24.39 7.56
C GLN A 28 -10.45 25.01 6.20
N SER A 29 -9.40 25.33 5.38
CA SER A 29 -9.61 25.80 4.01
C SER A 29 -10.21 24.71 3.12
N LEU A 30 -11.14 25.10 2.28
CA LEU A 30 -11.74 24.28 1.23
C LEU A 30 -11.30 24.71 -0.17
N THR A 31 -10.29 25.57 -0.26
CA THR A 31 -9.81 26.12 -1.53
C THR A 31 -9.42 25.00 -2.51
N GLU A 32 -8.65 24.01 -2.06
CA GLU A 32 -8.21 22.87 -2.87
C GLU A 32 -9.41 22.06 -3.36
N PHE A 33 -10.33 21.72 -2.46
CA PHE A 33 -11.56 21.00 -2.80
C PHE A 33 -12.36 21.73 -3.89
N PHE A 34 -12.54 23.06 -3.78
CA PHE A 34 -13.28 23.82 -4.76
C PHE A 34 -12.54 23.96 -6.09
N ASN A 35 -11.21 24.07 -6.06
CA ASN A 35 -10.38 24.06 -7.27
C ASN A 35 -10.56 22.74 -8.02
N ASP A 36 -10.45 21.60 -7.35
CA ASP A 36 -10.51 20.30 -7.98
C ASP A 36 -11.92 19.95 -8.48
N TRP A 37 -12.93 20.21 -7.65
CA TRP A 37 -14.29 19.67 -7.88
C TRP A 37 -15.27 20.68 -8.49
N VAL A 38 -14.97 21.96 -8.45
CA VAL A 38 -15.89 23.02 -8.90
C VAL A 38 -15.33 23.86 -10.03
N TYR A 39 -14.06 24.23 -9.95
CA TYR A 39 -13.44 25.12 -10.95
C TYR A 39 -12.67 24.38 -12.04
N ASN A 40 -12.19 23.21 -11.78
CA ASN A 40 -11.59 22.31 -12.76
C ASN A 40 -12.56 21.18 -13.13
N GLN A 41 -12.08 20.21 -13.89
CA GLN A 41 -12.93 19.13 -14.44
C GLN A 41 -12.29 17.77 -14.29
N GLY A 42 -13.13 16.72 -14.43
CA GLY A 42 -12.70 15.35 -14.35
C GLY A 42 -13.11 14.68 -13.04
N TYR A 43 -12.58 13.49 -12.84
CA TYR A 43 -12.81 12.67 -11.67
C TYR A 43 -11.62 11.72 -11.46
N PRO A 44 -11.39 11.27 -10.23
CA PRO A 44 -10.36 10.28 -9.92
C PRO A 44 -10.81 8.85 -10.22
N THR A 45 -9.84 8.00 -10.55
CA THR A 45 -9.94 6.55 -10.53
C THR A 45 -8.96 6.04 -9.46
N TYR A 46 -9.45 5.30 -8.48
CA TYR A 46 -8.64 4.77 -7.39
C TYR A 46 -8.31 3.29 -7.61
N ASN A 47 -7.07 2.93 -7.31
CA ASN A 47 -6.64 1.54 -7.15
C ASN A 47 -6.14 1.38 -5.72
N ILE A 48 -6.90 0.66 -4.89
CA ILE A 48 -6.62 0.47 -3.48
C ILE A 48 -6.23 -0.98 -3.24
N THR A 49 -5.01 -1.19 -2.79
CA THR A 49 -4.51 -2.51 -2.39
C THR A 49 -4.43 -2.56 -0.87
N ALA A 50 -4.99 -3.59 -0.26
CA ALA A 50 -4.87 -3.86 1.17
C ALA A 50 -4.19 -5.20 1.41
N GLN A 51 -3.40 -5.30 2.47
CA GLN A 51 -2.82 -6.56 2.93
C GLN A 51 -2.83 -6.61 4.46
N ASN A 52 -2.94 -7.82 5.00
CA ASN A 52 -2.74 -8.01 6.44
C ASN A 52 -1.29 -7.67 6.79
N TRP A 53 -1.06 -6.93 7.87
CA TRP A 53 0.24 -6.42 8.26
C TRP A 53 0.48 -6.66 9.75
N GLY A 54 1.29 -7.67 10.06
CA GLY A 54 1.50 -8.05 11.45
C GLY A 54 0.22 -8.50 12.16
N THR A 55 0.17 -8.36 13.49
CA THR A 55 -0.98 -8.76 14.30
C THR A 55 -1.93 -7.58 14.49
N GLY A 56 -3.17 -7.69 14.00
CA GLY A 56 -4.22 -6.69 14.21
C GLY A 56 -4.03 -5.40 13.40
N GLN A 57 -3.26 -5.44 12.32
CA GLN A 57 -3.05 -4.31 11.43
C GLN A 57 -3.26 -4.70 9.97
N ALA A 58 -3.57 -3.69 9.17
CA ALA A 58 -3.58 -3.78 7.72
C ALA A 58 -2.80 -2.62 7.11
N ARG A 59 -2.09 -2.90 6.01
CA ARG A 59 -1.41 -1.91 5.19
C ARG A 59 -2.23 -1.67 3.94
N PHE A 60 -2.52 -0.42 3.66
CA PHE A 60 -3.18 0.01 2.42
C PHE A 60 -2.21 0.81 1.57
N VAL A 61 -2.32 0.64 0.27
CA VAL A 61 -1.63 1.49 -0.73
C VAL A 61 -2.68 2.04 -1.66
N VAL A 62 -2.73 3.35 -1.79
CA VAL A 62 -3.69 4.05 -2.64
C VAL A 62 -2.97 4.68 -3.82
N ASN A 63 -3.37 4.26 -5.02
CA ASN A 63 -2.97 4.88 -6.28
C ASN A 63 -4.17 5.59 -6.90
N GLN A 64 -3.91 6.75 -7.49
CA GLN A 64 -4.93 7.56 -8.16
C GLN A 64 -4.47 7.94 -9.56
N THR A 65 -5.39 7.91 -10.50
CA THR A 65 -5.25 8.54 -11.82
C THR A 65 -6.45 9.46 -12.06
N GLN A 66 -6.26 10.50 -12.87
CA GLN A 66 -7.27 11.50 -13.16
C GLN A 66 -7.78 11.33 -14.59
N SER A 67 -9.07 11.58 -14.79
CA SER A 67 -9.71 11.52 -16.11
C SER A 67 -9.40 12.75 -16.98
N ASP A 68 -8.95 13.85 -16.38
CA ASP A 68 -8.62 15.12 -17.05
C ASP A 68 -7.33 15.73 -16.45
N PRO A 69 -6.45 16.34 -17.26
CA PRO A 69 -5.19 16.91 -16.79
C PRO A 69 -5.33 18.25 -16.05
N SER A 70 -6.51 18.85 -15.97
CA SER A 70 -6.74 20.09 -15.23
C SER A 70 -6.59 19.93 -13.72
N VAL A 71 -6.80 18.72 -13.19
CA VAL A 71 -6.52 18.35 -11.81
C VAL A 71 -5.36 17.38 -11.79
N THR A 72 -4.31 17.67 -11.03
CA THR A 72 -3.15 16.81 -10.91
C THR A 72 -3.34 15.69 -9.88
N PHE A 73 -4.15 15.95 -8.85
CA PHE A 73 -4.51 15.00 -7.80
C PHE A 73 -5.77 15.48 -7.08
N PHE A 74 -6.70 14.58 -6.77
CA PHE A 74 -7.88 14.86 -5.96
C PHE A 74 -7.62 14.46 -4.51
N GLU A 75 -7.40 15.43 -3.63
CA GLU A 75 -7.28 15.16 -2.19
C GLU A 75 -8.65 14.83 -1.60
N MET A 76 -8.80 13.63 -1.06
CA MET A 76 -10.08 13.16 -0.53
C MET A 76 -9.91 12.19 0.63
N PRO A 77 -10.76 12.27 1.66
CA PRO A 77 -10.97 11.19 2.62
C PRO A 77 -11.68 10.03 1.91
N LEU A 78 -11.02 8.89 1.79
CA LEU A 78 -11.53 7.72 1.08
C LEU A 78 -12.18 6.73 2.06
N PRO A 79 -13.52 6.58 2.04
CA PRO A 79 -14.21 5.55 2.81
C PRO A 79 -13.86 4.16 2.26
N VAL A 80 -13.41 3.28 3.13
CA VAL A 80 -13.11 1.89 2.80
C VAL A 80 -13.76 0.99 3.84
N ARG A 81 -14.50 -0.02 3.38
CA ARG A 81 -15.02 -1.09 4.21
C ARG A 81 -14.19 -2.34 3.98
N VAL A 82 -13.64 -2.90 5.05
CA VAL A 82 -12.93 -4.17 5.01
C VAL A 82 -13.78 -5.27 5.62
N TYR A 83 -13.65 -6.48 5.06
CA TYR A 83 -14.37 -7.64 5.51
C TYR A 83 -13.40 -8.70 6.01
N GLY A 84 -13.79 -9.39 7.08
CA GLY A 84 -13.10 -10.56 7.62
C GLY A 84 -13.88 -11.84 7.39
N SER A 85 -13.35 -12.94 7.88
CA SER A 85 -14.10 -14.20 7.96
C SER A 85 -15.35 -14.04 8.84
N ASN A 86 -16.38 -14.88 8.60
CA ASN A 86 -17.63 -14.91 9.40
C ASN A 86 -18.50 -13.63 9.31
N GLY A 87 -18.40 -12.83 8.23
CA GLY A 87 -19.23 -11.67 8.02
C GLY A 87 -18.84 -10.44 8.84
N ASN A 88 -17.69 -10.45 9.48
CA ASN A 88 -17.15 -9.26 10.15
C ASN A 88 -16.86 -8.16 9.13
N SER A 89 -17.17 -6.91 9.48
CA SER A 89 -16.81 -5.75 8.69
C SER A 89 -16.30 -4.62 9.59
N TYR A 90 -15.46 -3.76 9.01
CA TYR A 90 -14.92 -2.58 9.70
C TYR A 90 -14.75 -1.45 8.71
N ASP A 91 -15.30 -0.28 9.06
CA ASP A 91 -15.22 0.92 8.24
C ASP A 91 -14.05 1.78 8.68
N LEU A 92 -13.33 2.31 7.71
CA LEU A 92 -12.20 3.21 7.94
C LEU A 92 -12.17 4.30 6.85
N ILE A 93 -11.46 5.38 7.14
CA ILE A 93 -11.24 6.48 6.21
C ILE A 93 -9.74 6.62 5.99
N LEU A 94 -9.32 6.65 4.73
CA LEU A 94 -7.93 6.90 4.34
C LEU A 94 -7.82 8.35 3.85
N GLU A 95 -7.14 9.21 4.62
CA GLU A 95 -6.92 10.62 4.25
C GLU A 95 -5.88 10.68 3.11
N ASN A 96 -6.37 10.57 1.88
CA ASN A 96 -5.51 10.46 0.70
C ASN A 96 -5.13 11.83 0.15
N THR A 97 -3.87 12.19 0.32
CA THR A 97 -3.29 13.49 -0.08
C THR A 97 -2.13 13.35 -1.07
N ALA A 98 -1.75 12.11 -1.43
CA ALA A 98 -0.68 11.85 -2.40
C ALA A 98 -0.88 10.53 -3.12
N ASN A 99 -0.30 10.41 -4.30
CA ASN A 99 -0.29 9.16 -5.04
C ASN A 99 0.70 8.16 -4.43
N ASN A 100 0.41 6.86 -4.52
CA ASN A 100 1.14 5.78 -3.85
C ASN A 100 1.23 5.93 -2.33
N GLN A 101 0.28 6.62 -1.72
CA GLN A 101 0.28 6.82 -0.27
C GLN A 101 0.00 5.50 0.45
N GLU A 102 0.79 5.27 1.50
CA GLU A 102 0.66 4.11 2.36
C GLU A 102 0.01 4.46 3.69
N PHE A 103 -0.86 3.55 4.16
CA PHE A 103 -1.52 3.66 5.45
C PHE A 103 -1.36 2.35 6.21
N ILE A 104 -0.93 2.42 7.46
CA ILE A 104 -0.96 1.28 8.38
C ILE A 104 -2.05 1.57 9.42
N VAL A 105 -3.08 0.75 9.42
CA VAL A 105 -4.29 0.96 10.22
C VAL A 105 -4.55 -0.27 11.08
N ASN A 106 -4.99 -0.06 12.33
CA ASN A 106 -5.43 -1.15 13.17
C ASN A 106 -6.78 -1.69 12.68
N VAL A 107 -6.85 -2.99 12.42
CA VAL A 107 -8.07 -3.69 12.01
C VAL A 107 -8.26 -4.88 12.94
N PRO A 108 -9.46 -5.05 13.54
CA PRO A 108 -9.66 -6.02 14.63
C PRO A 108 -9.68 -7.49 14.17
N PHE A 109 -9.51 -7.76 12.87
CA PHE A 109 -9.53 -9.10 12.28
C PHE A 109 -8.68 -9.14 11.00
N PRO A 110 -8.23 -10.32 10.56
CA PRO A 110 -7.61 -10.49 9.25
C PRO A 110 -8.59 -10.17 8.10
N ILE A 111 -8.15 -9.32 7.17
CA ILE A 111 -8.95 -8.90 6.01
C ILE A 111 -8.99 -10.03 4.98
N THR A 112 -10.19 -10.32 4.46
CA THR A 112 -10.44 -11.28 3.38
C THR A 112 -10.92 -10.61 2.09
N SER A 113 -11.50 -9.40 2.18
CA SER A 113 -11.87 -8.55 1.05
C SER A 113 -12.02 -7.11 1.51
N LEU A 114 -12.11 -6.19 0.56
CA LEU A 114 -12.36 -4.77 0.84
C LEU A 114 -13.24 -4.16 -0.25
N GLU A 115 -13.94 -3.10 0.11
CA GLU A 115 -14.80 -2.32 -0.76
C GLU A 115 -14.46 -0.83 -0.60
N PHE A 116 -14.28 -0.15 -1.71
CA PHE A 116 -14.09 1.30 -1.74
C PHE A 116 -15.44 1.98 -1.86
N ASP A 117 -15.65 3.03 -1.07
CA ASP A 117 -16.83 3.90 -1.07
C ASP A 117 -18.17 3.12 -1.11
N PRO A 118 -18.44 2.27 -0.10
CA PRO A 118 -19.62 1.41 -0.07
C PRO A 118 -20.95 2.19 -0.12
N GLU A 119 -20.95 3.42 0.38
CA GLU A 119 -22.14 4.30 0.40
C GLU A 119 -22.21 5.25 -0.81
N LYS A 120 -21.22 5.19 -1.73
CA LYS A 120 -21.15 5.99 -2.97
C LYS A 120 -21.20 7.51 -2.72
N HIS A 121 -20.35 7.98 -1.81
CA HIS A 121 -20.21 9.39 -1.48
C HIS A 121 -19.23 10.14 -2.39
N ILE A 122 -18.35 9.43 -3.10
CA ILE A 122 -17.28 10.02 -3.91
C ILE A 122 -17.59 9.87 -5.41
N ILE A 123 -17.48 10.95 -6.15
CA ILE A 123 -17.53 10.91 -7.61
C ILE A 123 -16.25 10.27 -8.11
N SER A 124 -16.31 9.04 -8.58
CA SER A 124 -15.19 8.31 -9.15
C SER A 124 -15.69 7.31 -10.20
N ALA A 125 -14.80 6.83 -11.07
CA ALA A 125 -15.15 5.77 -12.00
C ALA A 125 -14.00 4.76 -12.14
N ASN A 126 -14.36 3.52 -12.46
CA ASN A 126 -13.44 2.41 -12.70
C ASN A 126 -12.45 2.12 -11.53
N SER A 127 -12.80 2.55 -10.33
CA SER A 127 -12.00 2.29 -9.14
C SER A 127 -11.98 0.79 -8.83
N THR A 128 -10.83 0.30 -8.38
CA THR A 128 -10.60 -1.14 -8.10
C THR A 128 -10.02 -1.32 -6.71
N THR A 129 -10.35 -2.48 -6.12
CA THR A 129 -9.78 -2.91 -4.84
C THR A 129 -9.18 -4.30 -4.99
N ALA A 130 -8.07 -4.56 -4.31
CA ALA A 130 -7.42 -5.86 -4.32
C ALA A 130 -6.79 -6.18 -2.96
N LEU A 131 -6.74 -7.48 -2.62
CA LEU A 131 -5.86 -7.93 -1.55
C LEU A 131 -4.46 -8.15 -2.09
N GLY A 132 -3.48 -7.49 -1.46
CA GLY A 132 -2.07 -7.76 -1.67
C GLY A 132 -1.66 -9.07 -0.99
N ASN A 133 -0.67 -9.72 -1.54
CA ASN A 133 -0.07 -10.90 -0.93
C ASN A 133 1.08 -10.45 -0.02
N GLU A 134 0.93 -10.62 1.30
CA GLU A 134 1.96 -10.32 2.30
C GLU A 134 3.31 -10.97 1.97
N ALA A 135 3.27 -12.22 1.52
CA ALA A 135 4.48 -12.97 1.15
C ALA A 135 5.24 -12.34 -0.03
N PHE A 136 4.54 -11.72 -0.99
CA PHE A 136 5.18 -11.10 -2.16
C PHE A 136 5.90 -9.79 -1.80
N ASP A 137 5.34 -8.98 -0.90
CA ASP A 137 5.99 -7.74 -0.47
C ASP A 137 7.14 -8.00 0.51
N MET A 138 7.02 -8.99 1.38
CA MET A 138 8.11 -9.46 2.23
C MET A 138 9.26 -10.03 1.39
N ASP A 139 8.95 -10.74 0.31
CA ASP A 139 9.98 -11.28 -0.59
C ASP A 139 10.87 -10.18 -1.19
N LYS A 140 10.31 -9.01 -1.52
CA LYS A 140 11.09 -7.86 -2.02
C LYS A 140 12.05 -7.29 -0.98
N GLN A 141 11.74 -7.40 0.29
CA GLN A 141 12.56 -6.87 1.39
C GLN A 141 13.71 -7.83 1.76
N VAL A 142 13.58 -9.12 1.42
CA VAL A 142 14.64 -10.11 1.58
C VAL A 142 15.51 -10.09 0.34
N THR A 143 16.76 -9.67 0.46
CA THR A 143 17.70 -9.58 -0.66
C THR A 143 18.95 -10.42 -0.43
N ILE A 144 19.58 -10.85 -1.54
CA ILE A 144 20.86 -11.56 -1.50
C ILE A 144 21.88 -10.84 -2.38
N TYR A 145 23.11 -10.72 -1.90
CA TYR A 145 24.19 -10.06 -2.65
C TYR A 145 25.59 -10.55 -2.23
N PRO A 146 26.57 -10.39 -3.13
CA PRO A 146 26.42 -10.01 -4.53
C PRO A 146 25.73 -11.12 -5.37
N ASN A 147 25.18 -10.76 -6.53
CA ASN A 147 24.69 -11.73 -7.49
C ASN A 147 25.04 -11.21 -8.90
N PRO A 148 26.00 -11.81 -9.62
CA PRO A 148 26.71 -13.08 -9.30
C PRO A 148 27.63 -12.99 -8.06
N VAL A 149 27.87 -14.14 -7.42
CA VAL A 149 28.73 -14.31 -6.25
C VAL A 149 29.91 -15.23 -6.56
N SER A 150 31.06 -14.96 -5.93
CA SER A 150 32.25 -15.85 -6.00
C SER A 150 32.49 -16.55 -4.65
N ASP A 151 32.73 -15.77 -3.59
CA ASP A 151 33.25 -16.33 -2.32
C ASP A 151 32.22 -16.28 -1.17
N GLU A 152 31.51 -15.16 -1.01
CA GLU A 152 30.60 -14.94 0.12
C GLU A 152 29.27 -14.37 -0.37
N LEU A 153 28.19 -15.08 -0.12
CA LEU A 153 26.83 -14.65 -0.33
C LEU A 153 26.26 -14.06 0.98
N ASN A 154 25.74 -12.85 0.90
CA ASN A 154 25.09 -12.18 2.02
C ASN A 154 23.57 -12.20 1.85
N VAL A 155 22.86 -12.51 2.93
CA VAL A 155 21.41 -12.39 3.05
C VAL A 155 21.10 -11.13 3.84
N GLN A 156 20.44 -10.17 3.20
CA GLN A 156 19.97 -8.94 3.85
C GLN A 156 18.48 -9.06 4.17
N LEU A 157 18.15 -8.79 5.42
CA LEU A 157 16.82 -8.87 5.99
C LEU A 157 16.43 -7.54 6.65
N PRO A 158 15.13 -7.21 6.74
CA PRO A 158 14.62 -6.16 7.62
C PRO A 158 14.99 -6.39 9.09
N THR A 159 14.94 -5.34 9.89
CA THR A 159 15.41 -5.36 11.30
C THR A 159 14.60 -6.28 12.22
N ASP A 160 13.35 -6.56 11.86
CA ASP A 160 12.43 -7.44 12.62
C ASP A 160 12.43 -8.90 12.14
N PHE A 161 13.30 -9.23 11.17
CA PHE A 161 13.52 -10.58 10.66
C PHE A 161 14.78 -11.20 11.27
N SER A 162 14.71 -12.50 11.48
CA SER A 162 15.88 -13.32 11.86
C SER A 162 15.95 -14.58 11.00
N VAL A 163 17.18 -14.93 10.57
CA VAL A 163 17.41 -16.18 9.85
C VAL A 163 17.31 -17.35 10.81
N ASN A 164 16.46 -18.33 10.46
CA ASN A 164 16.43 -19.64 11.10
C ASN A 164 17.37 -20.61 10.37
N GLN A 165 17.28 -20.63 9.02
CA GLN A 165 18.11 -21.47 8.17
C GLN A 165 18.17 -20.91 6.75
N VAL A 166 19.35 -21.04 6.12
CA VAL A 166 19.54 -20.85 4.67
C VAL A 166 19.91 -22.20 4.06
N THR A 167 19.19 -22.59 3.01
CA THR A 167 19.43 -23.84 2.29
C THR A 167 19.72 -23.51 0.83
N ILE A 168 20.86 -23.97 0.29
CA ILE A 168 21.24 -23.77 -1.10
C ILE A 168 21.10 -25.09 -1.84
N ARG A 169 20.41 -25.04 -2.98
CA ARG A 169 20.19 -26.18 -3.89
C ARG A 169 20.72 -25.87 -5.29
N ASN A 170 21.24 -26.88 -5.96
CA ASN A 170 21.64 -26.75 -7.37
C ASN A 170 20.41 -26.79 -8.31
N SER A 171 20.63 -26.67 -9.61
CA SER A 171 19.59 -26.70 -10.65
C SER A 171 18.79 -28.01 -10.70
N LEU A 172 19.29 -29.09 -10.12
CA LEU A 172 18.60 -30.37 -9.97
C LEU A 172 17.85 -30.49 -8.63
N ALA A 173 17.67 -29.38 -7.91
CA ALA A 173 17.07 -29.33 -6.58
C ALA A 173 17.83 -30.13 -5.47
N GLN A 174 19.05 -30.58 -5.76
CA GLN A 174 19.87 -31.29 -4.76
C GLN A 174 20.43 -30.30 -3.75
N LEU A 175 20.39 -30.67 -2.49
CA LEU A 175 20.98 -29.90 -1.40
C LEU A 175 22.52 -29.87 -1.53
N VAL A 176 23.09 -28.67 -1.55
CA VAL A 176 24.55 -28.48 -1.63
C VAL A 176 25.14 -27.78 -0.38
N LEU A 177 24.33 -26.94 0.30
CA LEU A 177 24.80 -26.24 1.49
C LEU A 177 23.64 -25.88 2.43
N LYS A 178 23.90 -25.88 3.75
CA LYS A 178 23.02 -25.32 4.78
C LYS A 178 23.82 -24.42 5.71
N SER A 179 23.23 -23.30 6.11
CA SER A 179 23.79 -22.36 7.08
C SER A 179 22.68 -21.81 7.98
N LYS A 180 23.05 -21.35 9.17
CA LYS A 180 22.18 -20.55 10.06
C LYS A 180 22.60 -19.08 10.11
N GLU A 181 23.61 -18.72 9.35
CA GLU A 181 24.16 -17.37 9.30
C GLU A 181 23.70 -16.64 8.05
N ASN A 182 23.68 -15.31 8.12
CA ASN A 182 23.34 -14.45 6.97
C ASN A 182 24.52 -14.32 5.99
N LYS A 183 25.71 -14.74 6.37
CA LYS A 183 26.92 -14.77 5.53
C LYS A 183 27.28 -16.21 5.24
N ILE A 184 27.35 -16.54 3.97
CA ILE A 184 27.46 -17.92 3.50
C ILE A 184 28.68 -18.03 2.60
N ASN A 185 29.62 -18.85 2.97
CA ASN A 185 30.77 -19.13 2.12
C ASN A 185 30.34 -20.01 0.95
N THR A 186 30.53 -19.52 -0.27
CA THR A 186 30.19 -20.17 -1.55
C THR A 186 31.40 -20.61 -2.34
N SER A 187 32.63 -20.36 -1.87
CA SER A 187 33.89 -20.62 -2.59
C SER A 187 34.12 -22.08 -2.99
N LEU A 188 33.45 -23.02 -2.34
CA LEU A 188 33.54 -24.45 -2.65
C LEU A 188 32.45 -24.91 -3.64
N LEU A 189 31.54 -24.05 -4.06
CA LEU A 189 30.49 -24.37 -5.00
C LEU A 189 30.98 -24.12 -6.44
N SER A 190 30.63 -25.02 -7.34
CA SER A 190 30.97 -24.87 -8.76
C SER A 190 30.17 -23.72 -9.40
N SER A 191 30.72 -23.09 -10.43
CA SER A 191 30.02 -22.06 -11.19
C SER A 191 28.67 -22.60 -11.73
N GLY A 192 27.61 -21.81 -11.58
CA GLY A 192 26.28 -22.23 -12.00
C GLY A 192 25.13 -21.46 -11.37
N ILE A 193 23.91 -21.91 -11.65
CA ILE A 193 22.68 -21.36 -11.07
C ILE A 193 22.28 -22.19 -9.86
N TYR A 194 21.97 -21.50 -8.77
CA TYR A 194 21.51 -22.08 -7.52
C TYR A 194 20.24 -21.41 -7.02
N PHE A 195 19.47 -22.15 -6.24
CA PHE A 195 18.26 -21.68 -5.57
C PHE A 195 18.53 -21.63 -4.06
N VAL A 196 18.26 -20.47 -3.48
CA VAL A 196 18.48 -20.19 -2.06
C VAL A 196 17.12 -20.12 -1.39
N GLU A 197 16.85 -21.03 -0.47
CA GLU A 197 15.71 -21.06 0.41
C GLU A 197 16.13 -20.44 1.74
N ILE A 198 15.47 -19.34 2.15
CA ILE A 198 15.78 -18.57 3.36
C ILE A 198 14.58 -18.72 4.31
N GLU A 199 14.75 -19.51 5.33
CA GLU A 199 13.76 -19.69 6.40
C GLU A 199 13.99 -18.64 7.48
N THR A 200 12.96 -17.89 7.83
CA THR A 200 13.00 -16.81 8.84
C THR A 200 11.86 -16.97 9.84
N ASN A 201 11.87 -16.14 10.90
CA ASN A 201 10.77 -16.03 11.86
C ASN A 201 9.46 -15.48 11.24
N LYS A 202 9.50 -14.97 10.00
CA LYS A 202 8.33 -14.39 9.28
C LYS A 202 7.86 -15.22 8.09
N GLY A 203 8.61 -16.26 7.69
CA GLY A 203 8.27 -17.10 6.55
C GLY A 203 9.48 -17.64 5.81
N ILE A 204 9.22 -18.30 4.68
CA ILE A 204 10.24 -18.89 3.81
C ILE A 204 10.29 -18.10 2.51
N PHE A 205 11.49 -17.70 2.09
CA PHE A 205 11.74 -16.91 0.89
C PHE A 205 12.66 -17.67 -0.07
N PHE A 206 12.42 -17.52 -1.37
CA PHE A 206 13.18 -18.19 -2.41
C PHE A 206 13.86 -17.18 -3.31
N LYS A 207 15.17 -17.30 -3.47
CA LYS A 207 15.99 -16.44 -4.32
C LYS A 207 16.81 -17.28 -5.30
N LYS A 208 17.12 -16.68 -6.44
CA LYS A 208 18.05 -17.27 -7.42
C LYS A 208 19.38 -16.55 -7.34
N VAL A 209 20.47 -17.29 -7.26
CA VAL A 209 21.85 -16.78 -7.29
C VAL A 209 22.65 -17.44 -8.40
N VAL A 210 23.58 -16.69 -8.96
CA VAL A 210 24.58 -17.17 -9.91
C VAL A 210 25.92 -17.21 -9.18
N ILE A 211 26.62 -18.35 -9.21
CA ILE A 211 27.97 -18.52 -8.69
C ILE A 211 28.93 -18.52 -9.86
N ASN A 212 30.00 -17.71 -9.76
CA ASN A 212 31.06 -17.60 -10.77
C ASN A 212 32.22 -18.53 -10.51
#